data_0d3c86073c063ad9378ea0a82a776971
#
_entry.id   0d3c86073c063ad9378ea0a82a776971
#
_cell.length_a   1.000
_cell.length_b   1.000
_cell.length_c   1.000
_cell.angle_alpha   90.00
_cell.angle_beta   90.00
_cell.angle_gamma   90.00
#
_symmetry.space_group_name_H-M   'P 1'
#
loop_
_entity.id
_entity.type
_entity.pdbx_description
1 polymer ?
#
loop_
_entity_poly.entity_id
_entity_poly.type
_entity_poly.pdbx_seq_one_letter_code
_entity_poly.pdbx_strand_id
1 'polypeptide(L)'
;MNRDKVFEQLKIDEGVEYEIYNDHLGYPTFGVGHLVLKTDPEYGQPTGTAITKERVEECFDNDLGTAVSECHALYGQGTFDNLPDEVQGILVNMMFNMGRTRLSKFKKMNAALLENDWKTAAVEGRDSRWHKQVTNRAERLMVRLESV
;
A
#
# COMPACT_ATOMS: atom_id res chain seq x y z
N MET A 1 -0.98 -5.45 13.25
CA MET A 1 -0.09 -5.13 12.10
C MET A 1 1.19 -4.48 12.61
N ASN A 2 2.32 -4.88 12.08
CA ASN A 2 3.61 -4.28 12.45
C ASN A 2 3.88 -3.05 11.57
N ARG A 3 3.69 -1.85 12.12
CA ARG A 3 3.85 -0.56 11.41
C ARG A 3 5.25 -0.40 10.81
N ASP A 4 6.28 -0.71 11.57
CA ASP A 4 7.66 -0.51 11.11
C ASP A 4 8.02 -1.45 9.97
N LYS A 5 7.54 -2.69 10.01
CA LYS A 5 7.73 -3.64 8.93
C LYS A 5 7.03 -3.16 7.65
N VAL A 6 5.80 -2.66 7.78
CA VAL A 6 5.05 -2.10 6.65
C VAL A 6 5.78 -0.89 6.07
N PHE A 7 6.30 -0.01 6.92
CA PHE A 7 7.07 1.16 6.50
C PHE A 7 8.31 0.75 5.70
N GLU A 8 9.10 -0.19 6.20
CA GLU A 8 10.30 -0.66 5.51
C GLU A 8 9.97 -1.31 4.16
N GLN A 9 8.91 -2.13 4.10
CA GLN A 9 8.48 -2.75 2.86
C GLN A 9 7.99 -1.71 1.84
N LEU A 10 7.22 -0.74 2.27
CA LEU A 10 6.72 0.31 1.37
C LEU A 10 7.81 1.26 0.90
N LYS A 11 8.85 1.51 1.69
CA LYS A 11 10.02 2.26 1.22
C LYS A 11 10.71 1.54 0.06
N ILE A 12 10.78 0.22 0.12
CA ILE A 12 11.35 -0.60 -0.98
C ILE A 12 10.45 -0.51 -2.21
N ASP A 13 9.13 -0.65 -2.02
CA ASP A 13 8.17 -0.76 -3.12
C ASP A 13 7.87 0.58 -3.79
N GLU A 14 7.72 1.65 -3.00
CA GLU A 14 7.38 2.99 -3.49
C GLU A 14 8.62 3.89 -3.68
N GLY A 15 9.74 3.51 -3.06
CA GLY A 15 10.88 4.39 -2.93
C GLY A 15 10.67 5.41 -1.81
N VAL A 16 11.72 6.14 -1.47
CA VAL A 16 11.65 7.25 -0.51
C VAL A 16 12.47 8.41 -1.00
N GLU A 17 11.83 9.60 -1.05
CA GLU A 17 12.48 10.85 -1.49
C GLU A 17 12.30 11.94 -0.44
N TYR A 18 13.38 12.62 -0.11
CA TYR A 18 13.39 13.71 0.88
C TYR A 18 13.38 15.08 0.22
N GLU A 19 12.78 15.14 -0.96
CA GLU A 19 12.51 16.38 -1.70
C GLU A 19 11.28 16.18 -2.57
N ILE A 20 10.67 17.29 -2.98
CA ILE A 20 9.55 17.24 -3.91
C ILE A 20 10.08 16.86 -5.30
N TYR A 21 9.47 15.86 -5.91
CA TYR A 21 9.73 15.45 -7.28
C TYR A 21 8.40 15.23 -8.00
N ASN A 22 8.45 15.20 -9.32
CA ASN A 22 7.27 14.83 -10.11
C ASN A 22 7.26 13.32 -10.33
N ASP A 23 6.11 12.68 -10.07
CA ASP A 23 5.94 11.26 -10.40
C ASP A 23 5.88 11.06 -11.93
N HIS A 24 5.72 9.82 -12.37
CA HIS A 24 5.67 9.49 -13.80
C HIS A 24 4.50 10.15 -14.55
N LEU A 25 3.49 10.62 -13.83
CA LEU A 25 2.35 11.37 -14.39
C LEU A 25 2.53 12.88 -14.28
N GLY A 26 3.64 13.35 -13.69
CA GLY A 26 3.92 14.75 -13.52
C GLY A 26 3.34 15.38 -12.26
N TYR A 27 2.84 14.60 -11.31
CA TYR A 27 2.27 15.14 -10.07
C TYR A 27 3.34 15.30 -8.99
N PRO A 28 3.34 16.45 -8.25
CA PRO A 28 4.25 16.66 -7.14
C PRO A 28 4.09 15.59 -6.05
N THR A 29 5.20 15.00 -5.65
CA THR A 29 5.24 13.85 -4.75
C THR A 29 6.48 13.97 -3.86
N PHE A 30 6.44 13.42 -2.65
CA PHE A 30 7.62 13.28 -1.78
C PHE A 30 7.45 12.10 -0.82
N GLY A 31 8.50 11.81 -0.08
CA GLY A 31 8.47 10.74 0.93
C GLY A 31 8.24 9.38 0.31
N VAL A 32 7.40 8.58 0.94
CA VAL A 32 7.05 7.23 0.49
C VAL A 32 5.82 7.31 -0.41
N GLY A 33 6.01 7.81 -1.64
CA GLY A 33 4.93 7.91 -2.61
C GLY A 33 3.79 8.85 -2.20
N HIS A 34 4.06 9.85 -1.35
CA HIS A 34 3.01 10.78 -0.91
C HIS A 34 2.73 11.83 -1.98
N LEU A 35 1.56 11.75 -2.59
CA LEU A 35 1.07 12.79 -3.51
C LEU A 35 0.74 14.05 -2.72
N VAL A 36 1.33 15.19 -3.13
CA VAL A 36 1.09 16.48 -2.45
C VAL A 36 -0.38 16.88 -2.62
N LEU A 37 -1.06 17.08 -1.49
CA LEU A 37 -2.46 17.50 -1.45
C LEU A 37 -2.58 19.00 -1.34
N LYS A 38 -3.72 19.54 -1.76
CA LYS A 38 -4.01 20.99 -1.62
C LYS A 38 -3.98 21.45 -0.15
N THR A 39 -4.23 20.53 0.78
CA THR A 39 -4.21 20.79 2.22
C THR A 39 -2.82 20.67 2.83
N ASP A 40 -1.83 20.16 2.08
CA ASP A 40 -0.47 20.04 2.58
C ASP A 40 0.25 21.39 2.56
N PRO A 41 1.10 21.68 3.57
CA PRO A 41 1.92 22.90 3.57
C PRO A 41 2.82 23.02 2.33
N GLU A 42 3.22 21.89 1.75
CA GLU A 42 4.09 21.81 0.58
C GLU A 42 3.39 22.13 -0.74
N TYR A 43 2.08 22.28 -0.72
CA TYR A 43 1.33 22.57 -1.95
C TYR A 43 1.81 23.85 -2.61
N GLY A 44 2.15 23.75 -3.89
CA GLY A 44 2.64 24.89 -4.67
C GLY A 44 4.14 25.16 -4.55
N GLN A 45 4.86 24.43 -3.71
CA GLN A 45 6.31 24.53 -3.62
C GLN A 45 6.99 23.85 -4.82
N PRO A 46 8.15 24.37 -5.29
CA PRO A 46 8.79 23.83 -6.48
C PRO A 46 9.44 22.47 -6.25
N THR A 47 9.60 21.73 -7.34
CA THR A 47 10.42 20.51 -7.37
C THR A 47 11.82 20.81 -6.83
N GLY A 48 12.36 19.88 -6.03
CA GLY A 48 13.64 20.06 -5.37
C GLY A 48 13.54 20.65 -3.96
N THR A 49 12.36 21.12 -3.54
CA THR A 49 12.18 21.60 -2.17
C THR A 49 12.45 20.47 -1.18
N ALA A 50 13.35 20.72 -0.21
CA ALA A 50 13.73 19.71 0.77
C ALA A 50 12.59 19.40 1.73
N ILE A 51 12.43 18.11 2.04
CA ILE A 51 11.43 17.59 3.00
C ILE A 51 12.18 16.89 4.12
N THR A 52 11.85 17.21 5.37
CA THR A 52 12.52 16.60 6.52
C THR A 52 12.12 15.13 6.68
N LYS A 53 12.99 14.35 7.30
CA LYS A 53 12.71 12.96 7.64
C LYS A 53 11.45 12.85 8.50
N GLU A 54 11.27 13.75 9.45
CA GLU A 54 10.12 13.79 10.35
C GLU A 54 8.83 14.02 9.56
N ARG A 55 8.87 14.92 8.56
CA ARG A 55 7.70 15.17 7.70
C ARG A 55 7.36 13.96 6.84
N VAL A 56 8.37 13.27 6.32
CA VAL A 56 8.17 12.04 5.55
C VAL A 56 7.48 10.98 6.41
N GLU A 57 7.89 10.77 7.64
CA GLU A 57 7.26 9.81 8.54
C GLU A 57 5.84 10.23 8.94
N GLU A 58 5.60 11.51 9.17
CA GLU A 58 4.26 12.04 9.48
C GLU A 58 3.30 11.76 8.33
N CYS A 59 3.69 12.07 7.10
CA CYS A 59 2.87 11.79 5.92
C CYS A 59 2.65 10.30 5.72
N PHE A 60 3.69 9.49 5.94
CA PHE A 60 3.54 8.05 5.86
C PHE A 60 2.51 7.53 6.87
N ASP A 61 2.58 7.98 8.12
CA ASP A 61 1.63 7.54 9.16
C ASP A 61 0.20 7.94 8.81
N ASN A 62 0.00 9.14 8.27
CA ASN A 62 -1.31 9.58 7.81
C ASN A 62 -1.81 8.73 6.63
N ASP A 63 -0.95 8.45 5.65
CA ASP A 63 -1.29 7.64 4.49
C ASP A 63 -1.54 6.18 4.88
N LEU A 64 -0.79 5.67 5.85
CA LEU A 64 -1.02 4.33 6.43
C LEU A 64 -2.40 4.27 7.09
N GLY A 65 -2.76 5.28 7.88
CA GLY A 65 -4.09 5.36 8.50
C GLY A 65 -5.20 5.35 7.47
N THR A 66 -5.03 6.08 6.38
CA THR A 66 -5.98 6.09 5.25
C THR A 66 -6.08 4.70 4.62
N ALA A 67 -4.95 4.04 4.35
CA ALA A 67 -4.95 2.71 3.75
C ALA A 67 -5.62 1.67 4.66
N VAL A 68 -5.38 1.72 5.96
CA VAL A 68 -6.04 0.85 6.94
C VAL A 68 -7.55 1.11 6.96
N SER A 69 -7.98 2.37 6.95
CA SER A 69 -9.40 2.74 6.88
C SER A 69 -10.06 2.21 5.61
N GLU A 70 -9.36 2.26 4.48
CA GLU A 70 -9.85 1.71 3.22
C GLU A 70 -9.96 0.18 3.26
N CYS A 71 -9.02 -0.49 3.94
CA CYS A 71 -9.12 -1.93 4.19
C CYS A 71 -10.30 -2.27 5.09
N HIS A 72 -10.56 -1.48 6.14
CA HIS A 72 -11.75 -1.63 6.97
C HIS A 72 -13.04 -1.48 6.17
N ALA A 73 -13.07 -0.52 5.24
CA ALA A 73 -14.24 -0.31 4.39
C ALA A 73 -14.47 -1.49 3.42
N LEU A 74 -13.38 -2.07 2.90
CA LEU A 74 -13.47 -3.17 1.94
C LEU A 74 -13.80 -4.51 2.59
N TYR A 75 -13.14 -4.85 3.70
CA TYR A 75 -13.25 -6.17 4.32
C TYR A 75 -14.14 -6.20 5.55
N GLY A 76 -14.46 -5.05 6.12
CA GLY A 76 -15.07 -4.91 7.45
C GLY A 76 -14.00 -4.79 8.52
N GLN A 77 -14.22 -3.90 9.50
CA GLN A 77 -13.20 -3.60 10.52
C GLN A 77 -12.85 -4.84 11.34
N GLY A 78 -13.84 -5.56 11.87
CA GLY A 78 -13.60 -6.76 12.67
C GLY A 78 -12.94 -7.86 11.87
N THR A 79 -13.37 -8.07 10.64
CA THR A 79 -12.77 -9.08 9.75
C THR A 79 -11.31 -8.77 9.47
N PHE A 80 -11.00 -7.52 9.08
CA PHE A 80 -9.63 -7.12 8.80
C PHE A 80 -8.73 -7.23 10.05
N ASP A 81 -9.21 -6.72 11.19
CA ASP A 81 -8.43 -6.71 12.43
C ASP A 81 -8.15 -8.13 12.96
N ASN A 82 -8.97 -9.10 12.60
CA ASN A 82 -8.78 -10.51 12.98
C ASN A 82 -7.90 -11.30 12.00
N LEU A 83 -7.51 -10.70 10.87
CA LEU A 83 -6.55 -11.34 9.96
C LEU A 83 -5.17 -11.40 10.62
N PRO A 84 -4.33 -12.40 10.28
CA PRO A 84 -2.93 -12.40 10.72
C PRO A 84 -2.22 -11.10 10.37
N ASP A 85 -1.30 -10.65 11.22
CA ASP A 85 -0.55 -9.41 10.99
C ASP A 85 0.13 -9.36 9.63
N GLU A 86 0.68 -10.49 9.19
CA GLU A 86 1.32 -10.62 7.88
C GLU A 86 0.33 -10.33 6.75
N VAL A 87 -0.88 -10.88 6.85
CA VAL A 87 -1.93 -10.66 5.85
C VAL A 87 -2.38 -9.21 5.84
N GLN A 88 -2.56 -8.61 7.01
CA GLN A 88 -2.90 -7.19 7.11
C GLN A 88 -1.85 -6.32 6.40
N GLY A 89 -0.57 -6.57 6.64
CA GLY A 89 0.51 -5.83 6.00
C GLY A 89 0.53 -5.98 4.48
N ILE A 90 0.25 -7.18 3.97
CA ILE A 90 0.15 -7.44 2.52
C ILE A 90 -1.00 -6.64 1.91
N LEU A 91 -2.17 -6.67 2.53
CA LEU A 91 -3.35 -5.97 2.02
C LEU A 91 -3.17 -4.45 2.06
N VAL A 92 -2.54 -3.93 3.10
CA VAL A 92 -2.20 -2.51 3.19
C VAL A 92 -1.24 -2.13 2.07
N ASN A 93 -0.23 -2.94 1.79
CA ASN A 93 0.71 -2.71 0.69
C ASN A 93 -0.03 -2.66 -0.66
N MET A 94 -0.93 -3.60 -0.90
CA MET A 94 -1.76 -3.61 -2.11
C MET A 94 -2.66 -2.38 -2.18
N MET A 95 -3.23 -1.96 -1.05
CA MET A 95 -4.08 -0.78 -0.98
C MET A 95 -3.31 0.50 -1.33
N PHE A 96 -2.08 0.66 -0.83
CA PHE A 96 -1.18 1.75 -1.23
C PHE A 96 -0.95 1.77 -2.73
N ASN A 97 -0.78 0.60 -3.33
CA ASN A 97 -0.44 0.47 -4.75
C ASN A 97 -1.62 0.78 -5.67
N MET A 98 -2.79 0.23 -5.38
CA MET A 98 -3.89 0.24 -6.34
C MET A 98 -5.17 0.93 -5.88
N GLY A 99 -5.36 1.14 -4.59
CA GLY A 99 -6.58 1.72 -4.04
C GLY A 99 -7.73 0.73 -3.90
N ARG A 100 -8.78 1.17 -3.18
CA ARG A 100 -9.90 0.30 -2.82
C ARG A 100 -10.71 -0.21 -4.00
N THR A 101 -10.99 0.65 -4.98
CA THR A 101 -11.79 0.25 -6.15
C THR A 101 -11.16 -0.92 -6.89
N ARG A 102 -9.85 -0.85 -7.16
CA ARG A 102 -9.15 -1.92 -7.85
C ARG A 102 -9.01 -3.17 -6.99
N LEU A 103 -8.68 -3.00 -5.70
CA LEU A 103 -8.54 -4.14 -4.79
C LEU A 103 -9.87 -4.86 -4.58
N SER A 104 -11.00 -4.14 -4.61
CA SER A 104 -12.33 -4.74 -4.50
C SER A 104 -12.67 -5.68 -5.66
N LYS A 105 -12.01 -5.52 -6.79
CA LYS A 105 -12.22 -6.35 -7.99
C LYS A 105 -11.52 -7.70 -7.92
N PHE A 106 -10.65 -7.91 -6.94
CA PHE A 106 -10.00 -9.21 -6.69
C PHE A 106 -10.95 -10.17 -5.98
N LYS A 107 -12.09 -10.45 -6.59
CA LYS A 107 -13.20 -11.14 -5.92
C LYS A 107 -12.82 -12.53 -5.42
N LYS A 108 -12.12 -13.32 -6.23
CA LYS A 108 -11.72 -14.68 -5.85
C LYS A 108 -10.64 -14.67 -4.77
N MET A 109 -9.65 -13.78 -4.89
CA MET A 109 -8.63 -13.61 -3.86
C MET A 109 -9.28 -13.19 -2.53
N ASN A 110 -10.16 -12.19 -2.58
CA ASN A 110 -10.82 -11.69 -1.37
C ASN A 110 -11.71 -12.75 -0.72
N ALA A 111 -12.41 -13.56 -1.50
CA ALA A 111 -13.20 -14.67 -0.97
C ALA A 111 -12.33 -15.71 -0.27
N ALA A 112 -11.19 -16.06 -0.84
CA ALA A 112 -10.24 -17.00 -0.23
C ALA A 112 -9.64 -16.42 1.06
N LEU A 113 -9.33 -15.13 1.11
CA LEU A 113 -8.86 -14.46 2.32
C LEU A 113 -9.86 -14.59 3.47
N LEU A 114 -11.15 -14.42 3.19
CA LEU A 114 -12.20 -14.53 4.21
C LEU A 114 -12.35 -15.95 4.75
N GLU A 115 -11.90 -16.94 4.02
CA GLU A 115 -11.90 -18.35 4.44
C GLU A 115 -10.56 -18.80 5.02
N ASN A 116 -9.63 -17.87 5.20
CA ASN A 116 -8.26 -18.16 5.66
C ASN A 116 -7.51 -19.13 4.74
N ASP A 117 -7.86 -19.18 3.48
CA ASP A 117 -7.23 -19.99 2.46
C ASP A 117 -6.15 -19.16 1.74
N TRP A 118 -5.00 -19.02 2.40
CA TRP A 118 -3.92 -18.16 1.94
C TRP A 118 -3.30 -18.62 0.63
N LYS A 119 -3.20 -19.93 0.43
CA LYS A 119 -2.62 -20.50 -0.78
C LYS A 119 -3.49 -20.21 -2.00
N THR A 120 -4.79 -20.42 -1.89
CA THR A 120 -5.74 -20.10 -2.96
C THR A 120 -5.76 -18.59 -3.20
N ALA A 121 -5.76 -17.79 -2.15
CA ALA A 121 -5.70 -16.35 -2.28
C ALA A 121 -4.47 -15.90 -3.07
N ALA A 122 -3.31 -16.49 -2.83
CA ALA A 122 -2.08 -16.18 -3.56
C ALA A 122 -2.17 -16.59 -5.03
N VAL A 123 -2.73 -17.77 -5.33
CA VAL A 123 -2.97 -18.22 -6.71
C VAL A 123 -3.84 -17.23 -7.47
N GLU A 124 -4.93 -16.80 -6.84
CA GLU A 124 -5.85 -15.84 -7.47
C GLU A 124 -5.24 -14.45 -7.62
N GLY A 125 -4.42 -14.01 -6.65
CA GLY A 125 -3.71 -12.75 -6.74
C GLY A 125 -2.67 -12.75 -7.86
N ARG A 126 -2.01 -13.88 -8.11
CA ARG A 126 -1.07 -14.03 -9.23
C ARG A 126 -1.79 -14.01 -10.58
N ASP A 127 -3.02 -14.48 -10.64
CA ASP A 127 -3.84 -14.47 -11.84
C ASP A 127 -4.54 -13.12 -11.99
N SER A 128 -3.76 -12.07 -12.17
CA SER A 128 -4.26 -10.70 -12.22
C SER A 128 -3.41 -9.82 -13.13
N ARG A 129 -4.04 -8.75 -13.63
CA ARG A 129 -3.31 -7.72 -14.37
C ARG A 129 -2.27 -7.02 -13.48
N TRP A 130 -2.59 -6.83 -12.22
CA TRP A 130 -1.67 -6.26 -11.24
C TRP A 130 -0.36 -7.02 -11.17
N HIS A 131 -0.41 -8.36 -11.12
CA HIS A 131 0.79 -9.20 -11.11
C HIS A 131 1.64 -9.02 -12.38
N LYS A 132 0.99 -8.77 -13.51
CA LYS A 132 1.68 -8.52 -14.79
C LYS A 132 2.30 -7.12 -14.83
N GLN A 133 1.66 -6.14 -14.20
CA GLN A 133 2.11 -4.75 -14.23
C GLN A 133 3.26 -4.47 -13.24
N VAL A 134 3.21 -5.05 -12.04
CA VAL A 134 4.20 -4.85 -10.98
C VAL A 134 4.72 -6.20 -10.48
N THR A 135 5.21 -7.01 -11.39
CA THR A 135 5.52 -8.43 -11.18
C THR A 135 6.39 -8.68 -9.94
N ASN A 136 7.49 -7.96 -9.78
CA ASN A 136 8.42 -8.19 -8.66
C ASN A 136 7.76 -7.89 -7.32
N ARG A 137 7.04 -6.77 -7.21
CA ARG A 137 6.32 -6.38 -6.01
C ARG A 137 5.20 -7.37 -5.70
N ALA A 138 4.39 -7.67 -6.71
CA ALA A 138 3.26 -8.57 -6.56
C ALA A 138 3.71 -9.98 -6.17
N GLU A 139 4.74 -10.50 -6.80
CA GLU A 139 5.25 -11.83 -6.48
C GLU A 139 5.80 -11.90 -5.05
N ARG A 140 6.54 -10.89 -4.59
CA ARG A 140 7.01 -10.83 -3.19
C ARG A 140 5.85 -10.88 -2.20
N LEU A 141 4.77 -10.17 -2.49
CA LEU A 141 3.58 -10.17 -1.63
C LEU A 141 2.86 -11.52 -1.67
N MET A 142 2.73 -12.13 -2.85
CA MET A 142 2.04 -13.42 -2.97
C MET A 142 2.84 -14.58 -2.35
N VAL A 143 4.17 -14.56 -2.45
CA VAL A 143 5.02 -15.53 -1.75
C VAL A 143 4.82 -15.43 -0.23
N ARG A 144 4.75 -14.22 0.31
CA ARG A 144 4.48 -14.01 1.74
C ARG A 144 3.09 -14.48 2.12
N LEU A 145 2.10 -14.24 1.27
CA LEU A 145 0.71 -14.64 1.52
C LEU A 145 0.57 -16.16 1.58
N GLU A 146 1.12 -16.88 0.60
CA GLU A 146 1.03 -18.34 0.58
C GLU A 146 1.79 -19.01 1.73
N SER A 147 2.71 -18.31 2.36
CA SER A 147 3.55 -18.81 3.45
C SER A 147 2.96 -18.55 4.84
N VAL A 148 1.80 -17.92 4.92
CA VAL A 148 1.13 -17.62 6.19
C VAL A 148 0.70 -18.90 6.93
#